data_c7f98294bf8534bc82e09260c1e88c81
#
_entry.id   c7f98294bf8534bc82e09260c1e88c81
#
_cell.length_a   1.000
_cell.length_b   1.000
_cell.length_c   1.000
_cell.angle_alpha   90.00
_cell.angle_beta   90.00
_cell.angle_gamma   90.00
#
_symmetry.space_group_name_H-M   'P 1'
#
loop_
_entity.id
_entity.type
_entity.pdbx_description
1 polymer ?
#
loop_
_entity_poly.entity_id
_entity_poly.type
_entity_poly.pdbx_seq_one_letter_code
_entity_poly.pdbx_strand_id
1 'polypeptide(L)'
;MYFRVREKTDFLREKGVEVYSSSRGHQDVLDVPALDPSILKAIQNKSYQSILDVGGDPKGALILRTYEPYLKDTENIFVINTNRPETSKTEDIISYMKLIESMGGIRTNVLVNTTHMLKDTTSLDILKGHDIVSEVSEKLNIEFRYNVCNINIANVLKNYPNVSDEVKDKLFPINLYLRQDWMS
;
A
#
# COMPACT_ATOMS: atom_id res chain seq x y z
N MET A 1 -10.36 9.23 -9.50
CA MET A 1 -10.38 10.05 -8.27
C MET A 1 -9.52 9.34 -7.23
N TYR A 2 -8.47 9.98 -6.74
CA TYR A 2 -7.57 9.40 -5.74
C TYR A 2 -8.04 9.85 -4.35
N PHE A 3 -8.30 8.90 -3.46
CA PHE A 3 -8.56 9.19 -2.05
C PHE A 3 -7.24 9.50 -1.35
N ARG A 4 -7.28 10.45 -0.42
CA ARG A 4 -6.11 10.85 0.34
C ARG A 4 -6.39 10.63 1.82
N VAL A 5 -5.47 10.01 2.54
CA VAL A 5 -5.58 9.77 3.99
C VAL A 5 -5.93 11.04 4.75
N ARG A 6 -5.43 12.21 4.32
CA ARG A 6 -5.75 13.51 4.93
C ARG A 6 -7.25 13.86 4.96
N GLU A 7 -8.06 13.26 4.09
CA GLU A 7 -9.53 13.44 4.10
C GLU A 7 -10.21 12.76 5.29
N LYS A 8 -9.48 11.89 6.00
CA LYS A 8 -9.93 11.18 7.19
C LYS A 8 -9.14 11.57 8.45
N THR A 9 -8.52 12.75 8.45
CA THR A 9 -7.68 13.23 9.57
C THR A 9 -8.42 13.21 10.90
N ASP A 10 -9.66 13.71 10.96
CA ASP A 10 -10.43 13.76 12.19
C ASP A 10 -10.79 12.36 12.69
N PHE A 11 -11.23 11.47 11.80
CA PHE A 11 -11.49 10.07 12.13
C PHE A 11 -10.24 9.36 12.65
N LEU A 12 -9.09 9.58 12.04
CA LEU A 12 -7.83 8.97 12.48
C LEU A 12 -7.37 9.53 13.82
N ARG A 13 -7.55 10.85 14.02
CA ARG A 13 -7.22 11.50 15.31
C ARG A 13 -8.08 10.96 16.46
N GLU A 14 -9.37 10.69 16.24
CA GLU A 14 -10.24 10.02 17.21
C GLU A 14 -9.75 8.61 17.59
N LYS A 15 -9.00 7.96 16.69
CA LYS A 15 -8.36 6.66 16.93
C LYS A 15 -6.95 6.76 17.50
N GLY A 16 -6.50 7.95 17.88
CA GLY A 16 -5.17 8.19 18.42
C GLY A 16 -4.05 8.24 17.39
N VAL A 17 -4.39 8.39 16.08
CA VAL A 17 -3.42 8.50 15.00
C VAL A 17 -3.26 9.97 14.60
N GLU A 18 -2.05 10.50 14.72
CA GLU A 18 -1.73 11.84 14.20
C GLU A 18 -1.46 11.76 12.68
N VAL A 19 -2.04 12.67 11.92
CA VAL A 19 -1.86 12.75 10.46
C VAL A 19 -1.06 13.99 10.12
N TYR A 20 0.10 13.78 9.51
CA TYR A 20 0.96 14.80 8.96
C TYR A 20 0.85 14.80 7.44
N SER A 21 0.61 15.95 6.85
CA SER A 21 0.57 16.10 5.39
C SER A 21 1.19 17.43 5.01
N SER A 22 1.82 17.51 3.84
CA SER A 22 2.32 18.78 3.34
C SER A 22 1.19 19.79 3.26
N SER A 23 1.38 20.95 3.89
CA SER A 23 0.43 22.06 3.88
C SER A 23 0.39 22.82 2.53
N ARG A 24 1.37 22.56 1.66
CA ARG A 24 1.45 23.16 0.33
C ARG A 24 0.55 22.41 -0.65
N GLY A 25 -0.74 22.74 -0.62
CA GLY A 25 -1.68 22.34 -1.67
C GLY A 25 -1.37 23.03 -2.98
N HIS A 26 -1.41 22.32 -4.08
CA HIS A 26 -1.64 22.68 -5.50
C HIS A 26 -1.18 24.06 -6.08
N GLN A 27 -0.46 24.91 -5.37
CA GLN A 27 -0.12 26.26 -5.86
C GLN A 27 1.35 26.48 -6.22
N ASP A 28 2.24 25.55 -5.99
CA ASP A 28 3.65 25.75 -6.34
C ASP A 28 4.02 25.03 -7.63
N VAL A 29 4.32 25.83 -8.64
CA VAL A 29 4.80 25.46 -9.99
C VAL A 29 6.22 24.85 -9.96
N LEU A 30 6.81 24.66 -8.79
CA LEU A 30 8.12 24.05 -8.63
C LEU A 30 7.98 22.60 -8.20
N ASP A 31 8.28 21.69 -9.12
CA ASP A 31 8.31 20.21 -8.97
C ASP A 31 9.37 19.69 -7.96
N VAL A 32 9.84 20.50 -7.04
CA VAL A 32 10.79 20.06 -6.00
C VAL A 32 10.02 19.80 -4.72
N PRO A 33 9.94 18.54 -4.26
CA PRO A 33 9.35 18.21 -2.98
C PRO A 33 10.18 18.85 -1.87
N ALA A 34 9.69 19.95 -1.30
CA ALA A 34 10.34 20.53 -0.14
C ALA A 34 10.11 19.61 1.08
N LEU A 35 11.18 19.39 1.86
CA LEU A 35 11.10 18.72 3.17
C LEU A 35 10.07 19.49 4.03
N ASP A 36 8.97 18.84 4.37
CA ASP A 36 8.06 19.36 5.36
C ASP A 36 8.61 19.01 6.75
N PRO A 37 8.96 20.03 7.59
CA PRO A 37 9.55 19.77 8.90
C PRO A 37 8.65 18.93 9.82
N SER A 38 7.33 18.98 9.64
CA SER A 38 6.39 18.19 10.43
C SER A 38 6.47 16.70 10.11
N ILE A 39 6.62 16.35 8.83
CA ILE A 39 6.80 14.98 8.37
C ILE A 39 8.16 14.46 8.85
N LEU A 40 9.21 15.24 8.71
CA LEU A 40 10.54 14.86 9.17
C LEU A 40 10.57 14.61 10.69
N LYS A 41 9.90 15.47 11.46
CA LYS A 41 9.75 15.28 12.92
C LYS A 41 9.06 13.95 13.24
N ALA A 42 8.00 13.60 12.51
CA ALA A 42 7.31 12.33 12.72
C ALA A 42 8.18 11.12 12.39
N ILE A 43 9.00 11.18 11.34
CA ILE A 43 9.93 10.11 10.96
C ILE A 43 11.06 9.96 11.99
N GLN A 44 11.61 11.05 12.49
CA GLN A 44 12.75 11.05 13.42
C GLN A 44 12.38 10.72 14.86
N ASN A 45 11.13 10.93 15.24
CA ASN A 45 10.69 10.69 16.61
C ASN A 45 10.45 9.19 16.85
N LYS A 46 11.43 8.53 17.46
CA LYS A 46 11.39 7.08 17.75
C LYS A 46 10.30 6.66 18.77
N SER A 47 9.60 7.62 19.41
CA SER A 47 8.45 7.30 20.25
C SER A 47 7.18 7.04 19.43
N TYR A 48 7.18 7.36 18.14
CA TYR A 48 6.10 7.07 17.19
C TYR A 48 6.38 5.82 16.38
N GLN A 49 5.34 5.07 16.08
CA GLN A 49 5.31 4.19 14.93
C GLN A 49 4.73 4.97 13.76
N SER A 50 5.57 5.29 12.79
CA SER A 50 5.19 6.12 11.65
C SER A 50 4.91 5.30 10.40
N ILE A 51 3.86 5.64 9.68
CA ILE A 51 3.50 5.04 8.39
C ILE A 51 3.52 6.16 7.35
N LEU A 52 4.35 6.00 6.31
CA LEU A 52 4.36 6.89 5.16
C LEU A 52 3.45 6.33 4.07
N ASP A 53 2.35 7.03 3.78
CA ASP A 53 1.49 6.74 2.64
C ASP A 53 2.02 7.48 1.41
N VAL A 54 2.58 6.72 0.48
CA VAL A 54 3.29 7.23 -0.71
C VAL A 54 2.52 6.91 -1.96
N GLY A 55 2.47 7.85 -2.90
CA GLY A 55 1.83 7.63 -4.19
C GLY A 55 2.39 6.39 -4.90
N GLY A 56 1.51 5.50 -5.33
CA GLY A 56 1.84 4.19 -5.94
C GLY A 56 2.31 4.29 -7.40
N ASP A 57 2.90 5.40 -7.79
CA ASP A 57 3.47 5.60 -9.13
C ASP A 57 4.91 6.12 -9.04
N PRO A 58 5.71 6.00 -10.13
CA PRO A 58 7.12 6.39 -10.11
C PRO A 58 7.36 7.87 -9.75
N LYS A 59 6.45 8.78 -10.12
CA LYS A 59 6.56 10.20 -9.75
C LYS A 59 6.27 10.41 -8.27
N GLY A 60 5.25 9.72 -7.75
CA GLY A 60 4.92 9.75 -6.32
C GLY A 60 6.08 9.23 -5.45
N ALA A 61 6.80 8.22 -5.93
CA ALA A 61 7.94 7.64 -5.22
C ALA A 61 9.14 8.59 -5.10
N LEU A 62 9.29 9.60 -5.97
CA LEU A 62 10.40 10.56 -5.92
C LEU A 62 10.55 11.25 -4.57
N ILE A 63 9.44 11.47 -3.85
CA ILE A 63 9.48 12.11 -2.53
C ILE A 63 10.32 11.29 -1.53
N LEU A 64 10.40 9.97 -1.68
CA LEU A 64 11.17 9.11 -0.80
C LEU A 64 12.67 9.41 -0.83
N ARG A 65 13.22 9.85 -1.97
CA ARG A 65 14.63 10.28 -2.06
C ARG A 65 14.95 11.40 -1.07
N THR A 66 14.00 12.29 -0.84
CA THR A 66 14.18 13.40 0.09
C THR A 66 14.29 12.91 1.54
N TYR A 67 13.68 11.77 1.85
CA TYR A 67 13.69 11.16 3.19
C TYR A 67 14.62 9.94 3.29
N GLU A 68 15.28 9.51 2.20
CA GLU A 68 16.13 8.32 2.15
C GLU A 68 17.10 8.17 3.34
N PRO A 69 17.80 9.22 3.81
CA PRO A 69 18.72 9.10 4.94
C PRO A 69 18.07 8.64 6.24
N TYR A 70 16.74 8.83 6.36
CA TYR A 70 15.95 8.52 7.55
C TYR A 70 15.15 7.22 7.43
N LEU A 71 15.17 6.58 6.25
CA LEU A 71 14.36 5.39 5.93
C LEU A 71 15.17 4.08 5.91
N LYS A 72 16.40 4.08 6.45
CA LYS A 72 17.31 2.92 6.36
C LYS A 72 16.78 1.67 7.09
N ASP A 73 16.06 1.87 8.19
CA ASP A 73 15.54 0.79 9.04
C ASP A 73 14.01 0.67 8.93
N THR A 74 13.45 0.99 7.77
CA THR A 74 12.01 0.93 7.55
C THR A 74 11.59 -0.31 6.80
N GLU A 75 10.37 -0.77 7.07
CA GLU A 75 9.69 -1.70 6.18
C GLU A 75 9.16 -0.95 4.96
N ASN A 76 9.55 -1.39 3.77
CA ASN A 76 9.09 -0.84 2.51
C ASN A 76 8.09 -1.80 1.89
N ILE A 77 6.82 -1.52 2.10
CA ILE A 77 5.71 -2.37 1.68
C ILE A 77 5.27 -1.97 0.27
N PHE A 78 5.35 -2.91 -0.67
CA PHE A 78 4.79 -2.75 -2.00
C PHE A 78 3.38 -3.35 -2.06
N VAL A 79 2.39 -2.47 -2.28
CA VAL A 79 0.97 -2.82 -2.28
C VAL A 79 0.51 -3.07 -3.72
N ILE A 80 0.01 -4.28 -3.99
CA ILE A 80 -0.24 -4.77 -5.35
C ILE A 80 -1.75 -5.00 -5.56
N ASN A 81 -2.29 -4.43 -6.64
CA ASN A 81 -3.61 -4.78 -7.17
C ASN A 81 -3.45 -5.36 -8.58
N THR A 82 -3.61 -6.68 -8.73
CA THR A 82 -3.41 -7.37 -10.01
C THR A 82 -4.51 -7.10 -11.06
N ASN A 83 -5.57 -6.38 -10.69
CA ASN A 83 -6.59 -5.89 -11.62
C ASN A 83 -6.21 -4.54 -12.27
N ARG A 84 -4.96 -4.06 -12.05
CA ARG A 84 -4.42 -2.90 -12.77
C ARG A 84 -3.50 -3.36 -13.90
N PRO A 85 -3.51 -2.68 -15.06
CA PRO A 85 -2.66 -3.05 -16.21
C PRO A 85 -1.17 -3.15 -15.85
N GLU A 86 -0.66 -2.21 -15.04
CA GLU A 86 0.75 -2.11 -14.66
C GLU A 86 1.21 -3.24 -13.74
N THR A 87 0.27 -3.96 -13.11
CA THR A 87 0.54 -5.01 -12.13
C THR A 87 -0.29 -6.26 -12.35
N SER A 88 -0.68 -6.54 -13.60
CA SER A 88 -1.58 -7.65 -13.95
C SER A 88 -0.90 -9.01 -14.05
N LYS A 89 0.42 -9.05 -14.18
CA LYS A 89 1.25 -10.25 -14.31
C LYS A 89 2.53 -10.12 -13.48
N THR A 90 3.13 -11.24 -13.18
CA THR A 90 4.38 -11.34 -12.40
C THR A 90 5.49 -10.43 -12.96
N GLU A 91 5.73 -10.47 -14.28
CA GLU A 91 6.79 -9.69 -14.94
C GLU A 91 6.48 -8.19 -14.90
N ASP A 92 5.22 -7.81 -15.05
CA ASP A 92 4.77 -6.40 -14.99
C ASP A 92 4.99 -5.86 -13.57
N ILE A 93 4.60 -6.63 -12.54
CA ILE A 93 4.81 -6.28 -11.13
C ILE A 93 6.30 -6.06 -10.84
N ILE A 94 7.15 -7.01 -11.25
CA ILE A 94 8.60 -6.93 -11.02
C ILE A 94 9.19 -5.68 -11.70
N SER A 95 8.80 -5.42 -12.94
CA SER A 95 9.28 -4.29 -13.72
C SER A 95 8.83 -2.95 -13.11
N TYR A 96 7.55 -2.87 -12.72
CA TYR A 96 6.98 -1.67 -12.12
C TYR A 96 7.56 -1.37 -10.73
N MET A 97 7.74 -2.41 -9.92
CA MET A 97 8.37 -2.31 -8.61
C MET A 97 9.82 -1.80 -8.72
N LYS A 98 10.63 -2.37 -9.64
CA LYS A 98 12.01 -1.90 -9.88
C LYS A 98 12.06 -0.45 -10.34
N LEU A 99 11.09 -0.01 -11.15
CA LEU A 99 10.99 1.39 -11.55
C LEU A 99 10.72 2.30 -10.36
N ILE A 100 9.77 1.93 -9.49
CA ILE A 100 9.44 2.68 -8.26
C ILE A 100 10.65 2.71 -7.31
N GLU A 101 11.31 1.59 -7.10
CA GLU A 101 12.54 1.50 -6.28
C GLU A 101 13.66 2.41 -6.80
N SER A 102 13.90 2.39 -8.12
CA SER A 102 14.88 3.24 -8.77
C SER A 102 14.57 4.73 -8.60
N MET A 103 13.29 5.10 -8.72
CA MET A 103 12.85 6.48 -8.55
C MET A 103 12.87 6.93 -7.09
N GLY A 104 12.47 6.06 -6.16
CA GLY A 104 12.39 6.35 -4.73
C GLY A 104 13.70 6.25 -3.96
N GLY A 105 14.72 5.55 -4.51
CA GLY A 105 15.97 5.28 -3.82
C GLY A 105 15.83 4.28 -2.67
N ILE A 106 14.77 3.48 -2.66
CA ILE A 106 14.47 2.48 -1.63
C ILE A 106 14.39 1.08 -2.22
N ARG A 107 14.39 0.06 -1.38
CA ARG A 107 14.11 -1.32 -1.79
C ARG A 107 12.88 -1.86 -1.08
N THR A 108 12.03 -2.54 -1.82
CA THR A 108 10.89 -3.29 -1.28
C THR A 108 11.39 -4.50 -0.50
N ASN A 109 10.84 -4.71 0.69
CA ASN A 109 11.13 -5.90 1.50
C ASN A 109 9.87 -6.66 1.93
N VAL A 110 8.69 -6.11 1.66
CA VAL A 110 7.40 -6.75 1.94
C VAL A 110 6.45 -6.54 0.76
N LEU A 111 5.73 -7.60 0.38
CA LEU A 111 4.64 -7.57 -0.60
C LEU A 111 3.29 -7.74 0.09
N VAL A 112 2.31 -7.01 -0.38
CA VAL A 112 0.92 -7.12 0.08
C VAL A 112 -0.02 -7.16 -1.12
N ASN A 113 -0.83 -8.21 -1.20
CA ASN A 113 -1.88 -8.33 -2.20
C ASN A 113 -3.12 -7.55 -1.74
N THR A 114 -3.56 -6.60 -2.54
CA THR A 114 -4.81 -5.85 -2.36
C THR A 114 -5.68 -5.90 -3.61
N THR A 115 -5.64 -7.00 -4.33
CA THR A 115 -6.39 -7.14 -5.59
C THR A 115 -7.87 -6.96 -5.34
N HIS A 116 -8.45 -5.97 -6.03
CA HIS A 116 -9.85 -5.62 -5.85
C HIS A 116 -10.48 -4.95 -7.08
N MET A 117 -11.80 -5.09 -7.18
CA MET A 117 -12.70 -4.37 -8.10
C MET A 117 -13.74 -3.58 -7.31
N LEU A 118 -13.34 -3.09 -6.12
CA LEU A 118 -14.20 -2.35 -5.21
C LEU A 118 -15.37 -3.22 -4.73
N LYS A 119 -16.64 -2.78 -4.91
CA LYS A 119 -17.84 -3.56 -4.54
C LYS A 119 -17.99 -4.85 -5.34
N ASP A 120 -17.45 -4.87 -6.55
CA ASP A 120 -17.52 -6.03 -7.44
C ASP A 120 -16.39 -7.04 -7.19
N THR A 121 -15.58 -6.82 -6.15
CA THR A 121 -14.51 -7.74 -5.74
C THR A 121 -15.08 -9.08 -5.31
N THR A 122 -14.53 -10.15 -5.84
CA THR A 122 -14.89 -11.53 -5.51
C THR A 122 -13.76 -12.25 -4.78
N SER A 123 -14.08 -13.42 -4.21
CA SER A 123 -13.05 -14.31 -3.63
C SER A 123 -12.01 -14.76 -4.68
N LEU A 124 -12.43 -14.92 -5.95
CA LEU A 124 -11.54 -15.30 -7.05
C LEU A 124 -10.50 -14.21 -7.35
N ASP A 125 -10.84 -12.93 -7.22
CA ASP A 125 -9.88 -11.84 -7.39
C ASP A 125 -8.76 -11.94 -6.36
N ILE A 126 -9.11 -12.24 -5.10
CA ILE A 126 -8.12 -12.39 -4.02
C ILE A 126 -7.22 -13.60 -4.28
N LEU A 127 -7.80 -14.75 -4.68
CA LEU A 127 -7.03 -15.98 -4.98
C LEU A 127 -6.10 -15.77 -6.16
N LYS A 128 -6.59 -15.22 -7.27
CA LYS A 128 -5.77 -14.86 -8.43
C LYS A 128 -4.62 -13.92 -8.05
N GLY A 129 -4.93 -12.88 -7.26
CA GLY A 129 -3.92 -11.95 -6.77
C GLY A 129 -2.89 -12.64 -5.88
N HIS A 130 -3.32 -13.57 -5.02
CA HIS A 130 -2.44 -14.38 -4.19
C HIS A 130 -1.43 -15.18 -5.04
N ASP A 131 -1.90 -15.92 -6.04
CA ASP A 131 -1.06 -16.75 -6.90
C ASP A 131 0.03 -15.92 -7.61
N ILE A 132 -0.36 -14.79 -8.20
CA ILE A 132 0.56 -13.89 -8.90
C ILE A 132 1.59 -13.28 -7.94
N VAL A 133 1.15 -12.80 -6.75
CA VAL A 133 2.06 -12.19 -5.77
C VAL A 133 2.97 -13.22 -5.11
N SER A 134 2.51 -14.45 -4.91
CA SER A 134 3.35 -15.56 -4.45
C SER A 134 4.48 -15.85 -5.43
N GLU A 135 4.19 -15.89 -6.73
CA GLU A 135 5.22 -16.07 -7.76
C GLU A 135 6.27 -14.93 -7.75
N VAL A 136 5.82 -13.65 -7.54
CA VAL A 136 6.75 -12.54 -7.38
C VAL A 136 7.62 -12.70 -6.14
N SER A 137 7.01 -13.10 -5.01
CA SER A 137 7.69 -13.35 -3.75
C SER A 137 8.80 -14.40 -3.90
N GLU A 138 8.50 -15.52 -4.53
CA GLU A 138 9.46 -16.61 -4.78
C GLU A 138 10.60 -16.14 -5.70
N LYS A 139 10.28 -15.49 -6.84
CA LYS A 139 11.29 -15.03 -7.81
C LYS A 139 12.27 -14.01 -7.25
N LEU A 140 11.80 -13.17 -6.32
CA LEU A 140 12.61 -12.09 -5.77
C LEU A 140 13.11 -12.35 -4.35
N ASN A 141 12.67 -13.44 -3.73
CA ASN A 141 12.91 -13.76 -2.32
C ASN A 141 12.53 -12.59 -1.38
N ILE A 142 11.31 -12.05 -1.59
CA ILE A 142 10.72 -10.98 -0.79
C ILE A 142 9.52 -11.53 -0.03
N GLU A 143 9.36 -11.18 1.24
CA GLU A 143 8.25 -11.62 2.07
C GLU A 143 6.89 -11.23 1.47
N PHE A 144 6.00 -12.21 1.21
CA PHE A 144 4.59 -11.97 0.94
C PHE A 144 3.79 -12.10 2.23
N ARG A 145 3.36 -10.98 2.78
CA ARG A 145 2.80 -10.93 4.14
C ARG A 145 1.28 -11.11 4.18
N TYR A 146 0.52 -10.34 3.40
CA TYR A 146 -0.93 -10.30 3.52
C TYR A 146 -1.69 -10.35 2.19
N ASN A 147 -2.86 -11.01 2.25
CA ASN A 147 -3.97 -10.83 1.32
C ASN A 147 -4.99 -9.90 2.00
N VAL A 148 -4.99 -8.62 1.65
CA VAL A 148 -5.93 -7.64 2.20
C VAL A 148 -7.23 -7.68 1.43
N CYS A 149 -8.33 -7.93 2.10
CA CYS A 149 -9.64 -7.97 1.47
C CYS A 149 -10.76 -7.51 2.43
N ASN A 150 -11.95 -7.27 1.86
CA ASN A 150 -13.12 -6.97 2.68
C ASN A 150 -13.43 -8.11 3.64
N ILE A 151 -13.87 -7.77 4.85
CA ILE A 151 -14.17 -8.75 5.93
C ILE A 151 -15.15 -9.84 5.49
N ASN A 152 -16.13 -9.53 4.64
CA ASN A 152 -17.08 -10.53 4.13
C ASN A 152 -16.39 -11.55 3.22
N ILE A 153 -15.48 -11.09 2.35
CA ILE A 153 -14.70 -11.98 1.47
C ILE A 153 -13.74 -12.84 2.32
N ALA A 154 -13.08 -12.24 3.31
CA ALA A 154 -12.21 -12.98 4.21
C ALA A 154 -12.95 -14.10 4.94
N ASN A 155 -14.18 -13.85 5.42
CA ASN A 155 -15.00 -14.86 6.07
C ASN A 155 -15.41 -16.00 5.12
N VAL A 156 -15.72 -15.68 3.87
CA VAL A 156 -15.98 -16.70 2.83
C VAL A 156 -14.74 -17.56 2.61
N LEU A 157 -13.58 -16.95 2.38
CA LEU A 157 -12.32 -17.67 2.10
C LEU A 157 -11.87 -18.53 3.28
N LYS A 158 -12.01 -18.05 4.52
CA LYS A 158 -11.67 -18.83 5.73
C LYS A 158 -12.47 -20.12 5.86
N ASN A 159 -13.74 -20.07 5.49
CA ASN A 159 -14.66 -21.20 5.64
C ASN A 159 -14.73 -22.11 4.39
N TYR A 160 -14.02 -21.74 3.31
CA TYR A 160 -14.07 -22.52 2.06
C TYR A 160 -13.10 -23.70 2.13
N PRO A 161 -13.58 -24.97 1.97
CA PRO A 161 -12.75 -26.16 2.20
C PRO A 161 -11.54 -26.26 1.25
N ASN A 162 -11.67 -25.73 0.03
CA ASN A 162 -10.68 -25.85 -1.03
C ASN A 162 -9.65 -24.71 -1.04
N VAL A 163 -9.71 -23.77 -0.09
CA VAL A 163 -8.69 -22.71 0.07
C VAL A 163 -7.58 -23.24 0.96
N SER A 164 -6.33 -23.11 0.49
CA SER A 164 -5.15 -23.58 1.24
C SER A 164 -4.98 -22.83 2.56
N ASP A 165 -4.33 -23.47 3.52
CA ASP A 165 -4.02 -22.83 4.82
C ASP A 165 -3.07 -21.65 4.61
N GLU A 166 -2.16 -21.70 3.65
CA GLU A 166 -1.29 -20.58 3.31
C GLU A 166 -2.07 -19.31 2.94
N VAL A 167 -3.11 -19.42 2.11
CA VAL A 167 -3.99 -18.28 1.78
C VAL A 167 -4.70 -17.77 3.02
N LYS A 168 -5.25 -18.69 3.84
CA LYS A 168 -6.03 -18.35 5.04
C LYS A 168 -5.19 -17.62 6.07
N ASP A 169 -3.96 -18.06 6.29
CA ASP A 169 -3.03 -17.47 7.27
C ASP A 169 -2.60 -16.04 6.88
N LYS A 170 -2.56 -15.74 5.57
CA LYS A 170 -2.25 -14.41 5.05
C LYS A 170 -3.45 -13.47 4.98
N LEU A 171 -4.69 -13.91 5.27
CA LEU A 171 -5.88 -13.05 5.16
C LEU A 171 -5.85 -11.91 6.19
N PHE A 172 -5.89 -10.67 5.68
CA PHE A 172 -6.01 -9.46 6.48
C PHE A 172 -7.34 -8.76 6.17
N PRO A 173 -8.38 -8.97 7.00
CA PRO A 173 -9.69 -8.40 6.74
C PRO A 173 -9.74 -6.91 7.06
N ILE A 174 -10.31 -6.12 6.16
CA ILE A 174 -10.54 -4.68 6.36
C ILE A 174 -11.98 -4.29 6.05
N ASN A 175 -12.40 -3.15 6.59
CA ASN A 175 -13.58 -2.43 6.14
C ASN A 175 -13.19 -1.31 5.16
N LEU A 176 -14.14 -0.87 4.35
CA LEU A 176 -13.94 0.25 3.43
C LEU A 176 -14.23 1.57 4.15
N TYR A 177 -13.20 2.35 4.46
CA TYR A 177 -13.31 3.61 5.22
C TYR A 177 -13.27 4.87 4.36
N LEU A 178 -12.73 4.78 3.13
CA LEU A 178 -12.41 5.95 2.30
C LEU A 178 -13.46 6.26 1.23
N ARG A 179 -14.59 5.54 1.22
CA ARG A 179 -15.65 5.78 0.25
C ARG A 179 -16.88 6.36 0.92
N GLN A 180 -17.51 7.30 0.22
CA GLN A 180 -18.86 7.75 0.56
C GLN A 180 -19.86 6.69 0.10
N ASP A 181 -20.99 6.56 0.81
CA ASP A 181 -21.99 5.50 0.58
C ASP A 181 -22.51 5.42 -0.87
N TRP A 182 -22.53 6.53 -1.60
CA TRP A 182 -22.92 6.58 -3.01
C TRP A 182 -21.86 5.99 -3.99
N MET A 183 -20.67 5.69 -3.51
CA MET A 183 -19.59 5.07 -4.28
C MET A 183 -19.42 3.56 -3.98
N SER A 184 -20.16 3.05 -2.98
CA SER A 184 -20.09 1.66 -2.52
C SER A 184 -20.99 0.74 -3.34
#